data_be5cf693b27b9b4a8d88fa7087a37021
#
_entry.id   be5cf693b27b9b4a8d88fa7087a37021
#
_cell.length_a   1.000
_cell.length_b   1.000
_cell.length_c   1.000
_cell.angle_alpha   90.00
_cell.angle_beta   90.00
_cell.angle_gamma   90.00
#
_symmetry.space_group_name_H-M   'P 1'
#
loop_
_entity.id
_entity.type
_entity.pdbx_description
1 polymer ?
#
loop_
_entity_poly.entity_id
_entity_poly.type
_entity_poly.pdbx_seq_one_letter_code
_entity_poly.pdbx_strand_id
1 'polypeptide(L)'
;MEGCPTGALSFGQTSFGQTESQAKKVIWDEAKCTHCDQCVDVCGNKSNPKVKHYTVEQILSIIRKQQFFISGITISGGEATVQLPFIVDLFKAIKSDAGLQHLTCFIDSNGYLSATGWQRVIPYMDGAMIDLKAWQNDTHLWLIGRDNHKVIASIKLLAEAGKLHELRLLHIPGKSDLDSEIDAVAQLIMDLPVDVIVRLNAFQHHGVIGEALTWDKCSEAQMTAFHHALQSRVPHTLQLPRVYM
;
A
#
# COMPACT_ATOMS: atom_id res chain seq x y z
N MET A 1 18.67 16.73 -14.59
CA MET A 1 19.41 16.77 -13.31
C MET A 1 19.90 18.15 -12.94
N GLU A 2 19.55 19.10 -13.75
CA GLU A 2 19.85 20.52 -13.52
C GLU A 2 19.19 21.09 -12.25
N GLY A 3 18.29 20.34 -11.61
CA GLY A 3 17.61 20.77 -10.37
C GLY A 3 18.27 20.39 -9.06
N CYS A 4 19.46 19.72 -9.06
CA CYS A 4 20.17 19.40 -7.83
C CYS A 4 21.33 20.37 -7.59
N PRO A 5 21.26 21.30 -6.63
CA PRO A 5 22.29 22.33 -6.44
C PRO A 5 23.65 21.80 -5.99
N THR A 6 23.66 20.60 -5.37
CA THR A 6 24.89 19.99 -4.84
C THR A 6 25.46 18.87 -5.73
N GLY A 7 24.79 18.57 -6.87
CA GLY A 7 25.21 17.46 -7.73
C GLY A 7 25.05 16.08 -7.09
N ALA A 8 24.17 15.95 -6.08
CA ALA A 8 23.89 14.67 -5.42
C ALA A 8 23.10 13.68 -6.27
N LEU A 9 22.67 14.07 -7.48
CA LEU A 9 21.98 13.20 -8.43
C LEU A 9 22.80 12.99 -9.69
N SER A 10 22.94 11.74 -10.09
CA SER A 10 23.59 11.33 -11.35
C SER A 10 22.76 10.28 -12.09
N PHE A 11 23.05 10.08 -13.39
CA PHE A 11 22.53 8.92 -14.13
C PHE A 11 23.56 7.80 -14.12
N GLY A 12 23.12 6.59 -13.78
CA GLY A 12 23.91 5.38 -13.85
C GLY A 12 23.30 4.37 -14.82
N GLN A 13 24.13 3.43 -15.28
CA GLN A 13 23.67 2.24 -15.98
C GLN A 13 23.27 1.18 -14.96
N THR A 14 22.17 0.47 -15.18
CA THR A 14 21.78 -0.68 -14.35
C THR A 14 22.37 -1.95 -14.92
N SER A 15 23.15 -2.67 -14.11
CA SER A 15 23.61 -4.03 -14.40
C SER A 15 22.65 -5.08 -13.82
N PHE A 16 21.34 -4.91 -13.95
CA PHE A 16 20.35 -5.91 -13.52
C PHE A 16 19.52 -6.41 -14.70
N GLY A 17 19.71 -7.71 -15.04
CA GLY A 17 18.82 -8.50 -15.90
C GLY A 17 19.03 -8.32 -17.40
N GLN A 18 19.09 -9.44 -18.11
CA GLN A 18 19.22 -9.59 -19.55
C GLN A 18 17.96 -9.13 -20.31
N THR A 19 17.70 -7.84 -20.35
CA THR A 19 16.88 -7.20 -21.38
C THR A 19 17.43 -5.80 -21.58
N GLU A 20 17.93 -5.52 -22.80
CA GLU A 20 18.47 -4.24 -23.23
C GLU A 20 17.40 -3.16 -23.33
N SER A 21 16.92 -2.67 -22.20
CA SER A 21 16.31 -1.37 -22.13
C SER A 21 17.32 -0.43 -21.47
N GLN A 22 17.90 0.49 -22.24
CA GLN A 22 18.83 1.53 -21.77
C GLN A 22 18.11 2.58 -20.90
N ALA A 23 17.33 2.16 -19.93
CA ALA A 23 16.69 3.07 -18.98
C ALA A 23 17.78 3.62 -18.04
N LYS A 24 18.10 4.91 -18.19
CA LYS A 24 18.99 5.63 -17.28
C LYS A 24 18.38 5.65 -15.89
N LYS A 25 19.02 4.98 -14.93
CA LYS A 25 18.59 5.02 -13.50
C LYS A 25 19.15 6.29 -12.85
N VAL A 26 18.31 6.98 -12.08
CA VAL A 26 18.78 8.06 -11.20
C VAL A 26 19.48 7.44 -10.00
N ILE A 27 20.70 7.89 -9.74
CA ILE A 27 21.51 7.52 -8.55
C ILE A 27 21.54 8.72 -7.62
N TRP A 28 21.26 8.49 -6.36
CA TRP A 28 21.34 9.47 -5.29
C TRP A 28 22.58 9.22 -4.40
N ASP A 29 23.40 10.26 -4.25
CA ASP A 29 24.55 10.30 -3.35
C ASP A 29 24.15 11.05 -2.07
N GLU A 30 23.93 10.29 -1.00
CA GLU A 30 23.52 10.83 0.32
C GLU A 30 24.56 11.80 0.88
N ALA A 31 25.86 11.54 0.68
CA ALA A 31 26.94 12.37 1.24
C ALA A 31 26.99 13.78 0.64
N LYS A 32 26.47 13.95 -0.59
CA LYS A 32 26.39 15.27 -1.26
C LYS A 32 25.02 15.94 -1.05
N CYS A 33 24.03 15.22 -0.53
CA CYS A 33 22.65 15.70 -0.45
C CYS A 33 22.44 16.60 0.77
N THR A 34 21.96 17.81 0.55
CA THR A 34 21.55 18.76 1.60
C THR A 34 20.08 18.66 2.01
N HIS A 35 19.34 17.67 1.49
CA HIS A 35 17.92 17.46 1.75
C HIS A 35 17.01 18.68 1.44
N CYS A 36 17.38 19.50 0.46
CA CYS A 36 16.63 20.72 0.08
C CYS A 36 15.34 20.47 -0.71
N ASP A 37 15.07 19.22 -1.12
CA ASP A 37 13.91 18.74 -1.89
C ASP A 37 13.65 19.37 -3.26
N GLN A 38 14.54 20.25 -3.76
CA GLN A 38 14.42 20.83 -5.10
C GLN A 38 14.26 19.78 -6.21
N CYS A 39 14.86 18.60 -6.04
CA CYS A 39 14.70 17.48 -6.98
C CYS A 39 13.26 16.96 -7.05
N VAL A 40 12.51 17.06 -5.97
CA VAL A 40 11.07 16.71 -5.93
C VAL A 40 10.25 17.82 -6.57
N ASP A 41 10.60 19.09 -6.33
CA ASP A 41 9.88 20.24 -6.86
C ASP A 41 9.95 20.35 -8.38
N VAL A 42 11.12 20.07 -8.96
CA VAL A 42 11.32 20.11 -10.43
C VAL A 42 10.81 18.85 -11.14
N CYS A 43 10.50 17.78 -10.41
CA CYS A 43 9.97 16.56 -10.99
C CYS A 43 8.47 16.71 -11.28
N GLY A 44 8.07 16.56 -12.55
CA GLY A 44 6.65 16.64 -12.95
C GLY A 44 5.75 15.62 -12.22
N ASN A 45 6.32 14.49 -11.79
CA ASN A 45 5.63 13.45 -11.03
C ASN A 45 5.84 13.58 -9.51
N LYS A 46 6.52 14.65 -9.03
CA LYS A 46 6.86 14.84 -7.61
C LYS A 46 7.51 13.62 -6.95
N SER A 47 8.28 12.84 -7.75
CA SER A 47 8.93 11.62 -7.29
C SER A 47 10.19 11.94 -6.50
N ASN A 48 10.38 11.25 -5.37
CA ASN A 48 11.56 11.39 -4.54
C ASN A 48 12.68 10.44 -5.03
N PRO A 49 13.83 10.96 -5.49
CA PRO A 49 14.94 10.13 -5.98
C PRO A 49 15.83 9.59 -4.85
N LYS A 50 15.59 9.94 -3.59
CA LYS A 50 16.40 9.56 -2.42
C LYS A 50 16.11 8.12 -2.01
N VAL A 51 16.62 7.16 -2.79
CA VAL A 51 16.39 5.72 -2.59
C VAL A 51 17.62 5.08 -1.97
N LYS A 52 17.41 4.33 -0.87
CA LYS A 52 18.43 3.46 -0.26
C LYS A 52 18.16 2.02 -0.64
N HIS A 53 19.22 1.28 -0.97
CA HIS A 53 19.14 -0.14 -1.23
C HIS A 53 19.59 -0.91 0.01
N TYR A 54 18.80 -1.88 0.43
CA TYR A 54 19.11 -2.74 1.57
C TYR A 54 19.06 -4.20 1.15
N THR A 55 19.96 -5.00 1.70
CA THR A 55 19.86 -6.46 1.70
C THR A 55 18.95 -6.91 2.85
N VAL A 56 18.47 -8.15 2.78
CA VAL A 56 17.69 -8.76 3.86
C VAL A 56 18.47 -8.69 5.19
N GLU A 57 19.76 -9.00 5.19
CA GLU A 57 20.59 -9.00 6.39
C GLU A 57 20.75 -7.59 7.00
N GLN A 58 20.85 -6.56 6.16
CA GLN A 58 20.88 -5.18 6.63
C GLN A 58 19.58 -4.77 7.31
N ILE A 59 18.42 -5.16 6.74
CA ILE A 59 17.10 -4.92 7.36
C ILE A 59 16.97 -5.73 8.67
N LEU A 60 17.37 -6.99 8.70
CA LEU A 60 17.38 -7.79 9.93
C LEU A 60 18.23 -7.14 11.03
N SER A 61 19.41 -6.59 10.66
CA SER A 61 20.26 -5.86 11.63
C SER A 61 19.55 -4.64 12.21
N ILE A 62 18.76 -3.91 11.39
CA ILE A 62 17.96 -2.78 11.88
C ILE A 62 16.84 -3.28 12.80
N ILE A 63 16.12 -4.32 12.42
CA ILE A 63 15.02 -4.90 13.21
C ILE A 63 15.55 -5.39 14.57
N ARG A 64 16.68 -6.11 14.61
CA ARG A 64 17.29 -6.59 15.87
C ARG A 64 17.60 -5.46 16.85
N LYS A 65 17.98 -4.28 16.37
CA LYS A 65 18.21 -3.11 17.24
C LYS A 65 16.92 -2.55 17.84
N GLN A 66 15.79 -2.80 17.21
CA GLN A 66 14.48 -2.26 17.61
C GLN A 66 13.56 -3.32 18.23
N GLN A 67 13.95 -4.60 18.25
CA GLN A 67 13.08 -5.73 18.58
C GLN A 67 12.34 -5.63 19.93
N PHE A 68 12.94 -4.94 20.90
CA PHE A 68 12.31 -4.73 22.22
C PHE A 68 11.29 -3.59 22.26
N PHE A 69 11.20 -2.79 21.19
CA PHE A 69 10.32 -1.62 21.11
C PHE A 69 9.22 -1.77 20.08
N ILE A 70 9.25 -2.84 19.27
CA ILE A 70 8.27 -3.09 18.20
C ILE A 70 7.57 -4.43 18.42
N SER A 71 6.29 -4.50 18.04
CA SER A 71 5.51 -5.75 18.01
C SER A 71 5.54 -6.45 16.66
N GLY A 72 5.99 -5.75 15.62
CA GLY A 72 6.04 -6.28 14.26
C GLY A 72 6.54 -5.25 13.25
N ILE A 73 6.52 -5.67 12.00
CA ILE A 73 6.85 -4.84 10.84
C ILE A 73 5.74 -4.87 9.81
N THR A 74 5.58 -3.77 9.10
CA THR A 74 4.72 -3.68 7.93
C THR A 74 5.55 -3.24 6.74
N ILE A 75 5.50 -4.00 5.64
CA ILE A 75 6.06 -3.58 4.37
C ILE A 75 4.99 -2.82 3.60
N SER A 76 5.29 -1.58 3.28
CA SER A 76 4.47 -0.65 2.51
C SER A 76 5.33 0.03 1.43
N GLY A 77 4.79 1.05 0.76
CA GLY A 77 5.51 1.84 -0.24
C GLY A 77 4.56 2.38 -1.30
N GLY A 78 5.00 2.50 -2.57
CA GLY A 78 4.08 2.71 -3.69
C GLY A 78 3.20 1.47 -3.87
N GLU A 79 3.84 0.31 -4.11
CA GLU A 79 3.24 -1.03 -3.99
C GLU A 79 4.30 -2.00 -3.49
N ALA A 80 4.10 -2.54 -2.28
CA ALA A 80 5.05 -3.41 -1.62
C ALA A 80 5.35 -4.68 -2.43
N THR A 81 4.32 -5.30 -3.01
CA THR A 81 4.40 -6.60 -3.68
C THR A 81 5.19 -6.61 -4.99
N VAL A 82 5.57 -5.43 -5.51
CA VAL A 82 6.53 -5.32 -6.64
C VAL A 82 7.89 -5.94 -6.25
N GLN A 83 8.23 -5.94 -4.95
CA GLN A 83 9.45 -6.55 -4.42
C GLN A 83 9.19 -7.89 -3.71
N LEU A 84 8.20 -8.66 -4.18
CA LEU A 84 7.77 -9.92 -3.55
C LEU A 84 8.91 -10.88 -3.19
N PRO A 85 9.93 -11.14 -4.03
CA PRO A 85 11.04 -12.03 -3.65
C PRO A 85 11.74 -11.55 -2.38
N PHE A 86 12.04 -10.26 -2.28
CA PHE A 86 12.67 -9.66 -1.10
C PHE A 86 11.78 -9.79 0.14
N ILE A 87 10.47 -9.56 0.02
CA ILE A 87 9.51 -9.67 1.13
C ILE A 87 9.46 -11.11 1.64
N VAL A 88 9.40 -12.09 0.74
CA VAL A 88 9.39 -13.52 1.10
C VAL A 88 10.67 -13.88 1.86
N ASP A 89 11.83 -13.48 1.36
CA ASP A 89 13.11 -13.79 1.98
C ASP A 89 13.26 -13.12 3.35
N LEU A 90 12.82 -11.86 3.47
CA LEU A 90 12.84 -11.11 4.74
C LEU A 90 11.91 -11.75 5.78
N PHE A 91 10.65 -12.02 5.43
CA PHE A 91 9.68 -12.61 6.36
C PHE A 91 10.11 -14.03 6.78
N LYS A 92 10.59 -14.83 5.84
CA LYS A 92 11.15 -16.17 6.14
C LYS A 92 12.32 -16.05 7.12
N ALA A 93 13.23 -15.10 6.92
CA ALA A 93 14.36 -14.90 7.81
C ALA A 93 13.92 -14.46 9.21
N ILE A 94 12.94 -13.53 9.33
CA ILE A 94 12.37 -13.12 10.62
C ILE A 94 11.73 -14.31 11.35
N LYS A 95 10.90 -15.11 10.65
CA LYS A 95 10.20 -16.25 11.26
C LYS A 95 11.14 -17.41 11.62
N SER A 96 12.34 -17.46 11.04
CA SER A 96 13.37 -18.47 11.35
C SER A 96 14.37 -18.00 12.43
N ASP A 97 14.38 -16.73 12.80
CA ASP A 97 15.27 -16.17 13.82
C ASP A 97 14.63 -16.27 15.21
N ALA A 98 15.27 -16.99 16.14
CA ALA A 98 14.75 -17.21 17.49
C ALA A 98 14.50 -15.91 18.28
N GLY A 99 15.24 -14.83 17.97
CA GLY A 99 15.06 -13.53 18.60
C GLY A 99 13.96 -12.68 17.96
N LEU A 100 13.56 -12.96 16.70
CA LEU A 100 12.65 -12.13 15.93
C LEU A 100 11.32 -12.81 15.58
N GLN A 101 11.20 -14.13 15.71
CA GLN A 101 10.03 -14.91 15.26
C GLN A 101 8.71 -14.48 15.92
N HIS A 102 8.77 -13.80 17.08
CA HIS A 102 7.61 -13.24 17.77
C HIS A 102 7.03 -12.00 17.10
N LEU A 103 7.81 -11.33 16.24
CA LEU A 103 7.37 -10.14 15.54
C LEU A 103 6.35 -10.50 14.45
N THR A 104 5.29 -9.71 14.36
CA THR A 104 4.32 -9.83 13.26
C THR A 104 4.88 -9.26 11.98
N CYS A 105 4.52 -9.89 10.84
CA CYS A 105 4.95 -9.50 9.50
C CYS A 105 3.72 -9.18 8.65
N PHE A 106 3.49 -7.89 8.38
CA PHE A 106 2.33 -7.42 7.62
C PHE A 106 2.73 -6.84 6.26
N ILE A 107 1.80 -6.94 5.30
CA ILE A 107 1.91 -6.30 3.98
C ILE A 107 0.77 -5.30 3.82
N ASP A 108 1.11 -4.08 3.43
CA ASP A 108 0.18 -3.05 2.98
C ASP A 108 0.22 -2.98 1.46
N SER A 109 -0.90 -3.31 0.79
CA SER A 109 -0.93 -3.55 -0.65
C SER A 109 -2.22 -3.05 -1.30
N ASN A 110 -2.11 -2.65 -2.56
CA ASN A 110 -3.26 -2.37 -3.42
C ASN A 110 -4.03 -3.64 -3.86
N GLY A 111 -3.60 -4.83 -3.45
CA GLY A 111 -4.25 -6.10 -3.75
C GLY A 111 -4.06 -6.63 -5.18
N TYR A 112 -3.25 -6.02 -6.03
CA TYR A 112 -3.11 -6.42 -7.44
C TYR A 112 -2.12 -7.59 -7.66
N LEU A 113 -1.62 -8.18 -6.58
CA LEU A 113 -0.76 -9.37 -6.65
C LEU A 113 -1.58 -10.59 -7.12
N SER A 114 -0.96 -11.47 -7.92
CA SER A 114 -1.61 -12.71 -8.36
C SER A 114 -1.79 -13.71 -7.20
N ALA A 115 -2.74 -14.64 -7.32
CA ALA A 115 -2.95 -15.71 -6.35
C ALA A 115 -1.67 -16.51 -6.09
N THR A 116 -0.92 -16.87 -7.14
CA THR A 116 0.39 -17.54 -7.02
C THR A 116 1.40 -16.69 -6.24
N GLY A 117 1.37 -15.36 -6.42
CA GLY A 117 2.21 -14.43 -5.64
C GLY A 117 1.86 -14.47 -4.16
N TRP A 118 0.57 -14.39 -3.81
CA TRP A 118 0.10 -14.50 -2.44
C TRP A 118 0.49 -15.84 -1.80
N GLN A 119 0.29 -16.95 -2.51
CA GLN A 119 0.66 -18.29 -2.02
C GLN A 119 2.14 -18.42 -1.62
N ARG A 120 3.05 -17.66 -2.24
CA ARG A 120 4.48 -17.65 -1.91
C ARG A 120 4.78 -16.97 -0.58
N VAL A 121 4.02 -15.95 -0.19
CA VAL A 121 4.30 -15.15 1.02
C VAL A 121 3.42 -15.53 2.20
N ILE A 122 2.21 -16.03 1.99
CA ILE A 122 1.26 -16.47 3.03
C ILE A 122 1.91 -17.32 4.14
N PRO A 123 2.82 -18.29 3.86
CA PRO A 123 3.41 -19.10 4.92
C PRO A 123 4.28 -18.32 5.93
N TYR A 124 4.70 -17.11 5.59
CA TYR A 124 5.65 -16.30 6.37
C TYR A 124 5.05 -15.00 6.89
N MET A 125 3.86 -14.60 6.43
CA MET A 125 3.19 -13.37 6.87
C MET A 125 2.14 -13.66 7.94
N ASP A 126 1.87 -12.66 8.76
CA ASP A 126 0.78 -12.71 9.75
C ASP A 126 -0.50 -12.08 9.21
N GLY A 127 -0.41 -11.11 8.31
CA GLY A 127 -1.57 -10.52 7.67
C GLY A 127 -1.25 -9.53 6.56
N ALA A 128 -2.30 -9.11 5.86
CA ALA A 128 -2.25 -8.06 4.87
C ALA A 128 -3.38 -7.04 5.09
N MET A 129 -3.12 -5.82 4.70
CA MET A 129 -4.10 -4.73 4.58
C MET A 129 -4.30 -4.47 3.09
N ILE A 130 -5.56 -4.49 2.64
CA ILE A 130 -5.90 -4.37 1.22
C ILE A 130 -6.84 -3.18 1.00
N ASP A 131 -6.52 -2.35 0.00
CA ASP A 131 -7.34 -1.23 -0.42
C ASP A 131 -8.33 -1.65 -1.53
N LEU A 132 -9.63 -1.46 -1.32
CA LEU A 132 -10.65 -1.47 -2.37
C LEU A 132 -11.07 -0.02 -2.66
N LYS A 133 -10.80 0.44 -3.90
CA LYS A 133 -10.98 1.86 -4.26
C LYS A 133 -12.22 2.13 -5.09
N ALA A 134 -12.77 1.10 -5.74
CA ALA A 134 -14.05 1.12 -6.43
C ALA A 134 -14.57 -0.31 -6.58
N TRP A 135 -15.91 -0.48 -6.61
CA TRP A 135 -16.57 -1.76 -6.76
C TRP A 135 -16.73 -2.16 -8.23
N GLN A 136 -17.27 -1.26 -9.06
CA GLN A 136 -17.46 -1.52 -10.47
C GLN A 136 -16.10 -1.51 -11.20
N ASN A 137 -15.92 -2.49 -12.08
CA ASN A 137 -14.67 -2.61 -12.82
C ASN A 137 -14.33 -1.36 -13.63
N ASP A 138 -15.33 -0.76 -14.29
CA ASP A 138 -15.14 0.42 -15.13
C ASP A 138 -14.75 1.64 -14.30
N THR A 139 -15.36 1.83 -13.12
CA THR A 139 -14.99 2.88 -12.17
C THR A 139 -13.55 2.66 -11.68
N HIS A 140 -13.19 1.43 -11.34
CA HIS A 140 -11.84 1.10 -10.87
C HIS A 140 -10.80 1.31 -11.98
N LEU A 141 -11.12 0.90 -13.21
CA LEU A 141 -10.24 1.10 -14.37
C LEU A 141 -10.00 2.59 -14.64
N TRP A 142 -11.07 3.40 -14.59
CA TRP A 142 -10.98 4.85 -14.75
C TRP A 142 -10.17 5.51 -13.62
N LEU A 143 -10.41 5.11 -12.37
CA LEU A 143 -9.79 5.72 -11.18
C LEU A 143 -8.32 5.34 -11.02
N ILE A 144 -7.98 4.08 -11.28
CA ILE A 144 -6.70 3.45 -10.92
C ILE A 144 -5.87 3.07 -12.17
N GLY A 145 -6.50 2.97 -13.35
CA GLY A 145 -5.86 2.49 -14.59
C GLY A 145 -5.68 0.97 -14.63
N ARG A 146 -6.35 0.22 -13.76
CA ARG A 146 -6.34 -1.25 -13.70
C ARG A 146 -7.74 -1.77 -13.32
N ASP A 147 -8.06 -3.00 -13.74
CA ASP A 147 -9.26 -3.69 -13.29
C ASP A 147 -9.18 -4.06 -11.79
N ASN A 148 -10.34 -4.35 -11.17
CA ASN A 148 -10.40 -4.71 -9.74
C ASN A 148 -10.47 -6.22 -9.49
N HIS A 149 -10.47 -7.06 -10.53
CA HIS A 149 -10.67 -8.51 -10.38
C HIS A 149 -9.62 -9.14 -9.45
N LYS A 150 -8.33 -8.75 -9.62
CA LYS A 150 -7.27 -9.25 -8.76
C LYS A 150 -7.39 -8.74 -7.33
N VAL A 151 -7.87 -7.52 -7.13
CA VAL A 151 -8.07 -6.94 -5.80
C VAL A 151 -9.12 -7.74 -5.04
N ILE A 152 -10.29 -7.96 -5.65
CA ILE A 152 -11.38 -8.75 -5.06
C ILE A 152 -10.93 -10.19 -4.82
N ALA A 153 -10.21 -10.80 -5.78
CA ALA A 153 -9.66 -12.14 -5.63
C ALA A 153 -8.65 -12.22 -4.48
N SER A 154 -7.79 -11.21 -4.30
CA SER A 154 -6.83 -11.12 -3.20
C SER A 154 -7.54 -11.00 -1.84
N ILE A 155 -8.57 -10.17 -1.73
CA ILE A 155 -9.37 -10.02 -0.51
C ILE A 155 -9.94 -11.39 -0.09
N LYS A 156 -10.61 -12.10 -1.02
CA LYS A 156 -11.20 -13.41 -0.75
C LYS A 156 -10.14 -14.47 -0.38
N LEU A 157 -9.08 -14.57 -1.17
CA LEU A 157 -7.99 -15.53 -0.93
C LEU A 157 -7.33 -15.32 0.44
N LEU A 158 -7.06 -14.05 0.80
CA LEU A 158 -6.44 -13.72 2.08
C LEU A 158 -7.40 -13.95 3.25
N ALA A 159 -8.70 -13.70 3.08
CA ALA A 159 -9.72 -14.00 4.07
C ALA A 159 -9.82 -15.53 4.31
N GLU A 160 -9.91 -16.33 3.25
CA GLU A 160 -9.93 -17.80 3.31
C GLU A 160 -8.66 -18.36 3.98
N ALA A 161 -7.50 -17.73 3.76
CA ALA A 161 -6.24 -18.12 4.38
C ALA A 161 -6.08 -17.62 5.83
N GLY A 162 -7.03 -16.85 6.39
CA GLY A 162 -6.92 -16.20 7.69
C GLY A 162 -5.81 -15.15 7.74
N LYS A 163 -5.54 -14.48 6.60
CA LYS A 163 -4.45 -13.51 6.43
C LYS A 163 -4.93 -12.12 6.01
N LEU A 164 -6.24 -11.90 5.82
CA LEU A 164 -6.78 -10.57 5.65
C LEU A 164 -6.93 -9.91 7.02
N HIS A 165 -6.04 -8.99 7.35
CA HIS A 165 -6.08 -8.25 8.61
C HIS A 165 -7.01 -7.05 8.54
N GLU A 166 -6.94 -6.29 7.43
CA GLU A 166 -7.73 -5.06 7.26
C GLU A 166 -8.16 -4.91 5.80
N LEU A 167 -9.45 -4.65 5.59
CA LEU A 167 -10.01 -4.17 4.34
C LEU A 167 -10.21 -2.66 4.45
N ARG A 168 -9.64 -1.90 3.51
CA ARG A 168 -9.78 -0.45 3.45
C ARG A 168 -10.65 -0.03 2.28
N LEU A 169 -11.66 0.78 2.56
CA LEU A 169 -12.58 1.33 1.57
C LEU A 169 -12.32 2.83 1.43
N LEU A 170 -11.89 3.27 0.25
CA LEU A 170 -11.63 4.68 -0.02
C LEU A 170 -12.87 5.35 -0.61
N HIS A 171 -13.49 6.25 0.14
CA HIS A 171 -14.60 7.05 -0.35
C HIS A 171 -14.12 8.37 -0.95
N ILE A 172 -14.39 8.54 -2.26
CA ILE A 172 -14.10 9.75 -3.03
C ILE A 172 -15.44 10.27 -3.54
N PRO A 173 -15.99 11.37 -2.98
CA PRO A 173 -17.33 11.88 -3.33
C PRO A 173 -17.51 12.07 -4.83
N GLY A 174 -18.53 11.43 -5.41
CA GLY A 174 -18.86 11.53 -6.83
C GLY A 174 -17.82 10.96 -7.80
N LYS A 175 -16.83 10.20 -7.29
CA LYS A 175 -15.76 9.59 -8.09
C LYS A 175 -15.60 8.09 -7.84
N SER A 176 -15.55 7.64 -6.56
CA SER A 176 -15.70 6.21 -6.25
C SER A 176 -17.19 5.85 -6.22
N ASP A 177 -17.49 4.55 -6.45
CA ASP A 177 -18.85 4.03 -6.48
C ASP A 177 -19.23 3.21 -5.25
N LEU A 178 -18.41 3.22 -4.20
CA LEU A 178 -18.63 2.38 -3.02
C LEU A 178 -19.91 2.73 -2.25
N ASP A 179 -20.36 3.98 -2.34
CA ASP A 179 -21.60 4.46 -1.73
C ASP A 179 -22.84 4.14 -2.58
N SER A 180 -22.73 4.17 -3.91
CA SER A 180 -23.81 3.76 -4.81
C SER A 180 -23.96 2.23 -4.92
N GLU A 181 -22.86 1.49 -4.74
CA GLU A 181 -22.80 0.02 -4.76
C GLU A 181 -22.83 -0.58 -3.35
N ILE A 182 -23.47 0.11 -2.41
CA ILE A 182 -23.41 -0.17 -0.97
C ILE A 182 -23.83 -1.61 -0.63
N ASP A 183 -24.83 -2.17 -1.32
CA ASP A 183 -25.33 -3.52 -1.06
C ASP A 183 -24.31 -4.59 -1.51
N ALA A 184 -23.63 -4.36 -2.63
CA ALA A 184 -22.59 -5.27 -3.13
C ALA A 184 -21.32 -5.21 -2.22
N VAL A 185 -20.95 -4.01 -1.76
CA VAL A 185 -19.85 -3.82 -0.81
C VAL A 185 -20.19 -4.46 0.54
N ALA A 186 -21.42 -4.31 1.02
CA ALA A 186 -21.89 -4.95 2.23
C ALA A 186 -21.84 -6.48 2.13
N GLN A 187 -22.27 -7.04 0.97
CA GLN A 187 -22.19 -8.48 0.74
C GLN A 187 -20.74 -8.97 0.77
N LEU A 188 -19.79 -8.25 0.14
CA LEU A 188 -18.38 -8.59 0.25
C LEU A 188 -17.93 -8.65 1.72
N ILE A 189 -18.28 -7.64 2.52
CA ILE A 189 -17.90 -7.59 3.94
C ILE A 189 -18.56 -8.74 4.73
N MET A 190 -19.83 -9.06 4.48
CA MET A 190 -20.51 -10.17 5.16
C MET A 190 -19.87 -11.53 4.87
N ASP A 191 -19.23 -11.69 3.71
CA ASP A 191 -18.51 -12.89 3.33
C ASP A 191 -17.13 -13.01 4.01
N LEU A 192 -16.65 -11.96 4.71
CA LEU A 192 -15.37 -11.97 5.42
C LEU A 192 -15.53 -12.50 6.86
N PRO A 193 -14.47 -13.06 7.45
CA PRO A 193 -14.43 -13.33 8.88
C PRO A 193 -14.70 -12.07 9.71
N VAL A 194 -15.46 -12.19 10.79
CA VAL A 194 -15.95 -11.04 11.60
C VAL A 194 -14.82 -10.27 12.30
N ASP A 195 -13.67 -10.87 12.47
CA ASP A 195 -12.46 -10.28 13.06
C ASP A 195 -11.63 -9.45 12.06
N VAL A 196 -11.96 -9.50 10.77
CA VAL A 196 -11.35 -8.61 9.77
C VAL A 196 -11.73 -7.17 10.08
N ILE A 197 -10.72 -6.32 10.20
CA ILE A 197 -10.93 -4.88 10.40
C ILE A 197 -11.42 -4.27 9.08
N VAL A 198 -12.55 -3.59 9.08
CA VAL A 198 -13.02 -2.82 7.93
C VAL A 198 -12.86 -1.33 8.24
N ARG A 199 -11.96 -0.67 7.51
CA ARG A 199 -11.65 0.75 7.69
C ARG A 199 -12.16 1.57 6.53
N LEU A 200 -12.85 2.65 6.85
CA LEU A 200 -13.27 3.65 5.88
C LEU A 200 -12.22 4.77 5.81
N ASN A 201 -11.78 5.10 4.61
CA ASN A 201 -10.83 6.17 4.35
C ASN A 201 -11.51 7.30 3.58
N ALA A 202 -11.42 8.52 4.11
CA ALA A 202 -11.91 9.73 3.47
C ALA A 202 -10.86 10.26 2.48
N PHE A 203 -11.26 10.51 1.23
CA PHE A 203 -10.37 11.14 0.26
C PHE A 203 -9.95 12.55 0.71
N GLN A 204 -8.64 12.81 0.68
CA GLN A 204 -8.02 14.09 0.98
C GLN A 204 -6.92 14.39 -0.04
N HIS A 205 -6.47 15.65 -0.16
CA HIS A 205 -5.46 16.05 -1.13
C HIS A 205 -4.02 15.72 -0.73
N HIS A 206 -3.81 15.12 0.44
CA HIS A 206 -2.46 14.79 0.90
C HIS A 206 -1.80 13.75 -0.02
N GLY A 207 -0.67 14.11 -0.61
CA GLY A 207 0.07 13.24 -1.55
C GLY A 207 -0.59 13.04 -2.93
N VAL A 208 -1.68 13.75 -3.21
CA VAL A 208 -2.40 13.69 -4.49
C VAL A 208 -1.72 14.58 -5.52
N ILE A 209 -1.74 14.17 -6.79
CA ILE A 209 -1.20 14.92 -7.93
C ILE A 209 -2.19 14.91 -9.10
N GLY A 210 -1.97 15.80 -10.07
CA GLY A 210 -2.75 15.81 -11.32
C GLY A 210 -4.20 16.25 -11.12
N GLU A 211 -5.11 15.67 -11.92
CA GLU A 211 -6.53 16.02 -11.94
C GLU A 211 -7.21 15.83 -10.57
N ALA A 212 -6.80 14.83 -9.82
CA ALA A 212 -7.40 14.54 -8.52
C ALA A 212 -7.22 15.66 -7.47
N LEU A 213 -6.32 16.63 -7.70
CA LEU A 213 -6.22 17.85 -6.88
C LEU A 213 -7.46 18.77 -7.02
N THR A 214 -8.24 18.62 -8.10
CA THR A 214 -9.46 19.39 -8.35
C THR A 214 -10.72 18.73 -7.79
N TRP A 215 -10.61 17.49 -7.30
CA TRP A 215 -11.75 16.76 -6.77
C TRP A 215 -12.09 17.21 -5.35
N ASP A 216 -13.36 17.11 -4.99
CA ASP A 216 -13.80 17.47 -3.66
C ASP A 216 -13.23 16.51 -2.62
N LYS A 217 -12.73 17.07 -1.52
CA LYS A 217 -12.35 16.29 -0.34
C LYS A 217 -13.60 15.68 0.28
N CYS A 218 -13.47 14.46 0.78
CA CYS A 218 -14.55 13.83 1.54
C CYS A 218 -14.71 14.52 2.90
N SER A 219 -15.88 15.10 3.14
CA SER A 219 -16.21 15.73 4.41
C SER A 219 -16.58 14.69 5.46
N GLU A 220 -16.54 15.10 6.74
CA GLU A 220 -16.99 14.27 7.87
C GLU A 220 -18.47 13.86 7.72
N ALA A 221 -19.32 14.76 7.26
CA ALA A 221 -20.73 14.47 7.05
C ALA A 221 -20.95 13.39 5.97
N GLN A 222 -20.23 13.47 4.84
CA GLN A 222 -20.30 12.44 3.80
C GLN A 222 -19.78 11.09 4.29
N MET A 223 -18.66 11.08 5.00
CA MET A 223 -18.11 9.84 5.57
C MET A 223 -19.05 9.23 6.62
N THR A 224 -19.67 10.06 7.45
CA THR A 224 -20.66 9.60 8.44
C THR A 224 -21.88 8.99 7.76
N ALA A 225 -22.38 9.61 6.68
CA ALA A 225 -23.50 9.07 5.90
C ALA A 225 -23.14 7.71 5.27
N PHE A 226 -21.96 7.60 4.65
CA PHE A 226 -21.46 6.35 4.07
C PHE A 226 -21.29 5.26 5.16
N HIS A 227 -20.70 5.63 6.31
CA HIS A 227 -20.56 4.72 7.46
C HIS A 227 -21.91 4.20 7.94
N HIS A 228 -22.90 5.08 8.19
CA HIS A 228 -24.22 4.66 8.66
C HIS A 228 -24.91 3.74 7.66
N ALA A 229 -24.86 4.07 6.37
CA ALA A 229 -25.46 3.25 5.32
C ALA A 229 -24.84 1.85 5.27
N LEU A 230 -23.52 1.72 5.41
CA LEU A 230 -22.83 0.44 5.36
C LEU A 230 -22.96 -0.33 6.70
N GLN A 231 -22.82 0.36 7.86
CA GLN A 231 -22.90 -0.26 9.18
C GLN A 231 -24.27 -0.91 9.45
N SER A 232 -25.36 -0.35 8.90
CA SER A 232 -26.71 -0.93 9.03
C SER A 232 -26.89 -2.27 8.28
N ARG A 233 -25.93 -2.66 7.44
CA ARG A 233 -25.98 -3.84 6.55
C ARG A 233 -25.01 -4.95 6.97
N VAL A 234 -24.03 -4.65 7.82
CA VAL A 234 -22.95 -5.59 8.15
C VAL A 234 -22.80 -5.78 9.66
N PRO A 235 -22.44 -6.99 10.14
CA PRO A 235 -22.18 -7.25 11.54
C PRO A 235 -20.81 -6.73 12.01
N HIS A 236 -19.88 -6.46 11.08
CA HIS A 236 -18.54 -5.95 11.37
C HIS A 236 -18.61 -4.55 11.96
N THR A 237 -17.69 -4.26 12.89
CA THR A 237 -17.51 -2.87 13.37
C THR A 237 -16.67 -2.11 12.35
N LEU A 238 -17.27 -1.10 11.71
CA LEU A 238 -16.58 -0.26 10.74
C LEU A 238 -15.79 0.84 11.46
N GLN A 239 -14.52 1.02 11.05
CA GLN A 239 -13.66 2.06 11.61
C GLN A 239 -13.69 3.32 10.74
N LEU A 240 -14.05 4.44 11.35
CA LEU A 240 -13.98 5.77 10.72
C LEU A 240 -12.55 6.32 10.73
N PRO A 241 -12.18 7.21 9.79
CA PRO A 241 -10.93 7.93 9.86
C PRO A 241 -10.91 8.81 11.13
N ARG A 242 -9.71 8.92 11.74
CA ARG A 242 -9.54 9.72 12.97
C ARG A 242 -9.33 11.20 12.68
N VAL A 243 -8.94 11.55 11.47
CA VAL A 243 -8.56 12.92 11.08
C VAL A 243 -9.10 13.21 9.68
N TYR A 244 -9.74 14.36 9.53
CA TYR A 244 -10.16 14.98 8.28
C TYR A 244 -9.29 16.24 8.09
N MET A 245 -8.24 16.15 7.25
CA MET A 245 -7.29 17.26 7.02
C MET A 245 -7.60 17.99 5.70
#